data_267f86287a06f6be8a1744629dc3a899
#
_entry.id   267f86287a06f6be8a1744629dc3a899
#
_cell.length_a   1.000
_cell.length_b   1.000
_cell.length_c   1.000
_cell.angle_alpha   90.00
_cell.angle_beta   90.00
_cell.angle_gamma   90.00
#
_symmetry.space_group_name_H-M   'P 1'
#
loop_
_entity.id
_entity.type
_entity.pdbx_description
1 polymer ?
#
loop_
_entity_poly.entity_id
_entity_poly.type
_entity_poly.pdbx_seq_one_letter_code
_entity_poly.pdbx_strand_id
1 'polypeptide(L)'
;PEINVRTYCKKREKHGIYFFSLDTPEPLTRLGGSSRYHLPYRKRRIRFQKESAHQVSVQSYRTDEQLDLDVRYCGTGLPPEDKDAELIAWTTERYHLFSVNRNGHLFHGEVHHPEWPVENVTFSLSCNRLLQHFGITHQPADLAHYSRGVDTFAAPLKATND
;
A
#
# COMPACT_ATOMS: atom_id res chain seq x y z
N PRO A 1 8.73 4.63 -7.48
CA PRO A 1 7.86 4.79 -6.31
C PRO A 1 6.43 4.37 -6.62
N GLU A 2 5.74 3.86 -5.60
CA GLU A 2 4.34 3.46 -5.67
C GLU A 2 3.62 3.95 -4.42
N ILE A 3 2.38 4.40 -4.59
CA ILE A 3 1.48 4.72 -3.49
C ILE A 3 0.26 3.84 -3.66
N ASN A 4 -0.14 3.14 -2.62
CA ASN A 4 -1.35 2.34 -2.67
C ASN A 4 -2.32 2.68 -1.54
N VAL A 5 -3.60 2.53 -1.86
CA VAL A 5 -4.70 2.56 -0.91
C VAL A 5 -5.29 1.16 -0.88
N ARG A 6 -5.27 0.53 0.27
CA ARG A 6 -5.69 -0.86 0.43
C ARG A 6 -6.58 -1.04 1.65
N THR A 7 -7.33 -2.12 1.66
CA THR A 7 -8.05 -2.60 2.82
C THR A 7 -7.72 -4.06 3.09
N TYR A 8 -8.18 -4.56 4.20
CA TYR A 8 -7.99 -5.94 4.63
C TYR A 8 -9.32 -6.67 4.52
N CYS A 9 -9.26 -7.90 4.02
CA CYS A 9 -10.45 -8.70 3.78
C CYS A 9 -10.19 -10.16 4.14
N LYS A 10 -11.28 -10.89 4.34
CA LYS A 10 -11.26 -12.33 4.61
C LYS A 10 -12.24 -13.02 3.67
N LYS A 11 -11.80 -14.13 3.08
CA LYS A 11 -12.70 -15.10 2.42
C LYS A 11 -12.38 -16.48 2.97
N ARG A 12 -13.36 -17.12 3.64
CA ARG A 12 -13.16 -18.35 4.43
C ARG A 12 -12.02 -18.12 5.43
N GLU A 13 -11.02 -19.00 5.48
CA GLU A 13 -9.87 -18.86 6.41
C GLU A 13 -8.71 -18.04 5.83
N LYS A 14 -8.85 -17.46 4.62
CA LYS A 14 -7.80 -16.67 3.98
C LYS A 14 -7.95 -15.20 4.34
N HIS A 15 -7.01 -14.68 5.09
CA HIS A 15 -6.87 -13.25 5.38
C HIS A 15 -5.93 -12.61 4.37
N GLY A 16 -6.35 -11.52 3.75
CA GLY A 16 -5.56 -10.88 2.70
C GLY A 16 -5.82 -9.41 2.55
N ILE A 17 -5.24 -8.85 1.51
CA ILE A 17 -5.36 -7.45 1.12
C ILE A 17 -6.19 -7.31 -0.16
N TYR A 18 -6.88 -6.20 -0.25
CA TYR A 18 -7.56 -5.73 -1.45
C TYR A 18 -7.16 -4.29 -1.71
N PHE A 19 -6.73 -3.98 -2.93
CA PHE A 19 -6.32 -2.64 -3.32
C PHE A 19 -7.48 -1.84 -3.90
N PHE A 20 -7.70 -0.64 -3.38
CA PHE A 20 -8.55 0.37 -4.01
C PHE A 20 -7.81 1.11 -5.12
N SER A 21 -6.51 1.35 -4.93
CA SER A 21 -5.63 1.87 -5.97
C SER A 21 -4.17 1.49 -5.73
N LEU A 22 -3.42 1.40 -6.84
CA LEU A 22 -1.96 1.34 -6.88
C LEU A 22 -1.51 2.42 -7.86
N ASP A 23 -0.95 3.48 -7.32
CA ASP A 23 -0.59 4.66 -8.08
C ASP A 23 0.92 4.67 -8.34
N THR A 24 1.33 4.70 -9.61
CA THR A 24 2.76 4.71 -9.99
C THR A 24 2.98 5.49 -11.29
N PRO A 25 4.13 6.16 -11.47
CA PRO A 25 4.51 6.74 -12.74
C PRO A 25 4.91 5.67 -13.77
N GLU A 26 5.32 4.46 -13.32
CA GLU A 26 5.94 3.44 -14.16
C GLU A 26 4.95 2.70 -15.06
N PRO A 27 5.05 2.84 -16.42
CA PRO A 27 4.09 2.26 -17.33
C PRO A 27 4.13 0.73 -17.38
N LEU A 28 5.31 0.10 -17.28
CA LEU A 28 5.45 -1.36 -17.33
C LEU A 28 4.85 -2.03 -16.11
N THR A 29 5.05 -1.46 -14.93
CA THR A 29 4.44 -1.93 -13.69
C THR A 29 2.91 -1.90 -13.78
N ARG A 30 2.35 -0.80 -14.31
CA ARG A 30 0.90 -0.65 -14.51
C ARG A 30 0.34 -1.69 -15.48
N LEU A 31 1.02 -1.89 -16.62
CA LEU A 31 0.58 -2.85 -17.62
C LEU A 31 0.60 -4.29 -17.07
N GLY A 32 1.71 -4.70 -16.46
CA GLY A 32 1.85 -6.05 -15.89
C GLY A 32 0.88 -6.32 -14.75
N GLY A 33 0.75 -5.39 -13.79
CA GLY A 33 -0.14 -5.54 -12.65
C GLY A 33 -1.62 -5.54 -13.03
N SER A 34 -2.03 -4.66 -13.96
CA SER A 34 -3.43 -4.61 -14.40
C SER A 34 -3.83 -5.80 -15.25
N SER A 35 -2.96 -6.29 -16.13
CA SER A 35 -3.29 -7.41 -17.04
C SER A 35 -3.18 -8.77 -16.35
N ARG A 36 -2.18 -8.97 -15.49
CA ARG A 36 -1.88 -10.28 -14.91
C ARG A 36 -2.54 -10.50 -13.54
N TYR A 37 -2.69 -9.43 -12.77
CA TYR A 37 -3.22 -9.50 -11.40
C TYR A 37 -4.56 -8.78 -11.21
N HIS A 38 -5.14 -8.23 -12.27
CA HIS A 38 -6.39 -7.45 -12.21
C HIS A 38 -6.36 -6.34 -11.15
N LEU A 39 -5.17 -5.75 -10.93
CA LEU A 39 -4.97 -4.72 -9.94
C LEU A 39 -5.34 -3.34 -10.49
N PRO A 40 -5.91 -2.45 -9.66
CA PRO A 40 -6.37 -1.12 -10.08
C PRO A 40 -5.22 -0.11 -10.16
N TYR A 41 -4.25 -0.39 -11.04
CA TYR A 41 -3.13 0.51 -11.28
C TYR A 41 -3.55 1.79 -11.98
N ARG A 42 -3.05 2.92 -11.49
CA ARG A 42 -3.30 4.25 -12.04
C ARG A 42 -1.99 4.98 -12.32
N LYS A 43 -2.00 5.81 -13.38
CA LYS A 43 -0.89 6.73 -13.63
C LYS A 43 -0.92 7.87 -12.61
N ARG A 44 0.21 8.11 -11.95
CA ARG A 44 0.34 9.16 -10.97
C ARG A 44 1.72 9.82 -11.08
N ARG A 45 1.81 11.14 -10.94
CA ARG A 45 3.09 11.81 -10.78
C ARG A 45 3.47 11.77 -9.30
N ILE A 46 4.58 11.10 -8.99
CA ILE A 46 5.10 10.98 -7.64
C ILE A 46 6.50 11.57 -7.62
N ARG A 47 6.72 12.53 -6.73
CA ARG A 47 8.04 13.04 -6.38
C ARG A 47 8.47 12.35 -5.11
N PHE A 48 9.58 11.65 -5.19
CA PHE A 48 10.21 10.98 -4.07
C PHE A 48 11.60 11.56 -3.89
N GLN A 49 11.88 12.13 -2.74
CA GLN A 49 13.17 12.74 -2.42
C GLN A 49 13.71 12.17 -1.12
N LYS A 50 14.91 11.64 -1.18
CA LYS A 50 15.66 11.22 0.00
C LYS A 50 16.48 12.41 0.47
N GLU A 51 16.05 13.04 1.56
CA GLU A 51 16.67 14.25 2.11
C GLU A 51 17.92 13.91 2.95
N SER A 52 17.92 12.71 3.58
CA SER A 52 19.08 12.18 4.31
C SER A 52 19.05 10.65 4.32
N ALA A 53 19.93 10.01 5.09
CA ALA A 53 19.93 8.56 5.24
C ALA A 53 18.60 7.99 5.76
N HIS A 54 17.88 8.78 6.55
CA HIS A 54 16.66 8.34 7.24
C HIS A 54 15.42 9.18 6.91
N GLN A 55 15.60 10.35 6.29
CA GLN A 55 14.50 11.27 6.02
C GLN A 55 14.11 11.26 4.54
N VAL A 56 12.81 11.10 4.31
CA VAL A 56 12.21 11.02 2.99
C VAL A 56 11.03 11.96 2.90
N SER A 57 10.89 12.64 1.75
CA SER A 57 9.67 13.36 1.39
C SER A 57 9.01 12.72 0.16
N VAL A 58 7.68 12.65 0.22
CA VAL A 58 6.87 12.13 -0.88
C VAL A 58 5.74 13.09 -1.18
N GLN A 59 5.65 13.50 -2.43
CA GLN A 59 4.54 14.27 -2.95
C GLN A 59 3.88 13.52 -4.11
N SER A 60 2.55 13.46 -4.11
CA SER A 60 1.77 12.85 -5.17
C SER A 60 0.78 13.82 -5.75
N TYR A 61 0.67 13.82 -7.09
CA TYR A 61 -0.17 14.74 -7.84
C TYR A 61 -1.12 13.96 -8.75
N ARG A 62 -2.35 14.43 -8.86
CA ARG A 62 -3.32 13.93 -9.83
C ARG A 62 -2.95 14.36 -11.26
N THR A 63 -3.69 13.87 -12.23
CA THR A 63 -3.51 14.22 -13.66
C THR A 63 -3.72 15.70 -13.94
N ASP A 64 -4.48 16.41 -13.12
CA ASP A 64 -4.72 17.86 -13.14
C ASP A 64 -3.66 18.67 -12.38
N GLU A 65 -2.59 17.99 -11.95
CA GLU A 65 -1.50 18.55 -11.12
C GLU A 65 -1.90 18.94 -9.68
N GLN A 66 -3.10 18.62 -9.28
CA GLN A 66 -3.54 18.82 -7.91
C GLN A 66 -2.76 17.94 -6.93
N LEU A 67 -2.23 18.53 -5.88
CA LEU A 67 -1.53 17.83 -4.79
C LEU A 67 -2.54 16.99 -3.99
N ASP A 68 -2.30 15.67 -3.93
CA ASP A 68 -3.15 14.72 -3.21
C ASP A 68 -2.49 14.18 -1.94
N LEU A 69 -1.16 14.09 -1.94
CA LEU A 69 -0.37 13.66 -0.80
C LEU A 69 0.87 14.52 -0.68
N ASP A 70 1.15 14.97 0.53
CA ASP A 70 2.44 15.59 0.91
C ASP A 70 2.80 15.08 2.30
N VAL A 71 3.80 14.20 2.36
CA VAL A 71 4.27 13.59 3.58
C VAL A 71 5.80 13.61 3.65
N ARG A 72 6.31 13.93 4.83
CA ARG A 72 7.71 13.73 5.20
C ARG A 72 7.77 12.74 6.34
N TYR A 73 8.71 11.82 6.28
CA TYR A 73 8.87 10.81 7.32
C TYR A 73 10.33 10.43 7.54
N CYS A 74 10.60 9.96 8.73
CA CYS A 74 11.91 9.49 9.16
C CYS A 74 11.75 8.25 10.03
N GLY A 75 12.34 7.13 9.60
CA GLY A 75 12.47 5.95 10.45
C GLY A 75 13.41 6.24 11.62
N THR A 76 13.08 5.77 12.80
CA THR A 76 13.83 6.07 14.02
C THR A 76 14.92 5.05 14.33
N GLY A 77 14.91 3.90 13.68
CA GLY A 77 15.76 2.76 13.98
C GLY A 77 15.37 2.01 15.28
N LEU A 78 14.28 2.41 15.91
CA LEU A 78 13.77 1.77 17.12
C LEU A 78 12.56 0.90 16.80
N PRO A 79 12.37 -0.25 17.46
CA PRO A 79 11.19 -1.08 17.26
C PRO A 79 9.91 -0.31 17.64
N PRO A 80 8.75 -0.73 17.10
CA PRO A 80 7.46 -0.22 17.54
C PRO A 80 7.22 -0.46 19.03
N GLU A 81 6.30 0.32 19.61
CA GLU A 81 5.86 0.09 20.98
C GLU A 81 5.06 -1.22 21.08
N ASP A 82 5.22 -1.96 22.17
CA ASP A 82 4.55 -3.26 22.38
C ASP A 82 3.03 -3.18 22.23
N LYS A 83 2.41 -2.07 22.63
CA LYS A 83 0.96 -1.84 22.48
C LYS A 83 0.47 -1.88 21.03
N ASP A 84 1.35 -1.58 20.07
CA ASP A 84 1.02 -1.50 18.65
C ASP A 84 1.40 -2.79 17.88
N ALA A 85 2.15 -3.69 18.53
CA ALA A 85 2.73 -4.89 17.90
C ALA A 85 1.67 -5.78 17.22
N GLU A 86 0.53 -6.02 17.89
CA GLU A 86 -0.55 -6.84 17.35
C GLU A 86 -1.17 -6.20 16.11
N LEU A 87 -1.44 -4.90 16.14
CA LEU A 87 -2.01 -4.17 15.00
C LEU A 87 -1.03 -4.10 13.83
N ILE A 88 0.26 -3.90 14.11
CA ILE A 88 1.31 -3.91 13.09
C ILE A 88 1.37 -5.28 12.43
N ALA A 89 1.48 -6.37 13.19
CA ALA A 89 1.48 -7.72 12.64
C ALA A 89 0.19 -7.98 11.84
N TRP A 90 -0.96 -7.54 12.35
CA TRP A 90 -2.22 -7.68 11.65
C TRP A 90 -2.24 -6.92 10.30
N THR A 91 -1.58 -5.78 10.19
CA THR A 91 -1.54 -4.97 8.96
C THR A 91 -0.45 -5.39 7.99
N THR A 92 0.65 -5.98 8.46
CA THR A 92 1.82 -6.31 7.64
C THR A 92 1.86 -7.78 7.22
N GLU A 93 1.46 -8.71 8.11
CA GLU A 93 1.55 -10.14 7.87
C GLU A 93 0.32 -10.64 7.10
N ARG A 94 0.25 -10.29 5.81
CA ARG A 94 -0.83 -10.64 4.89
C ARG A 94 -0.30 -11.41 3.71
N TYR A 95 -0.65 -12.69 3.64
CA TYR A 95 -0.11 -13.64 2.69
C TYR A 95 -1.09 -13.99 1.56
N HIS A 96 -2.16 -13.22 1.41
CA HIS A 96 -3.11 -13.34 0.30
C HIS A 96 -3.42 -11.99 -0.31
N LEU A 97 -3.55 -11.98 -1.63
CA LEU A 97 -4.03 -10.86 -2.43
C LEU A 97 -5.37 -11.24 -3.04
N PHE A 98 -6.36 -10.38 -2.89
CA PHE A 98 -7.64 -10.49 -3.58
C PHE A 98 -7.78 -9.41 -4.63
N SER A 99 -8.34 -9.76 -5.78
CA SER A 99 -8.64 -8.81 -6.85
C SER A 99 -9.92 -9.21 -7.58
N VAL A 100 -10.52 -8.24 -8.27
CA VAL A 100 -11.74 -8.45 -9.06
C VAL A 100 -11.46 -8.02 -10.48
N ASN A 101 -11.79 -8.87 -11.47
CA ASN A 101 -11.66 -8.46 -12.86
C ASN A 101 -12.82 -7.56 -13.30
N ARG A 102 -12.77 -7.06 -14.54
CA ARG A 102 -13.78 -6.16 -15.09
C ARG A 102 -15.19 -6.77 -15.20
N ASN A 103 -15.29 -8.09 -15.16
CA ASN A 103 -16.56 -8.82 -15.22
C ASN A 103 -17.11 -9.13 -13.81
N GLY A 104 -16.47 -8.64 -12.75
CA GLY A 104 -16.88 -8.88 -11.38
C GLY A 104 -16.42 -10.22 -10.78
N HIS A 105 -15.61 -11.02 -11.50
CA HIS A 105 -15.11 -12.28 -10.96
C HIS A 105 -13.98 -12.04 -9.97
N LEU A 106 -14.06 -12.72 -8.83
CA LEU A 106 -13.07 -12.65 -7.77
C LEU A 106 -11.90 -13.60 -8.03
N PHE A 107 -10.71 -13.11 -7.82
CA PHE A 107 -9.47 -13.88 -7.87
C PHE A 107 -8.72 -13.75 -6.55
N HIS A 108 -7.89 -14.74 -6.25
CA HIS A 108 -6.92 -14.65 -5.17
C HIS A 108 -5.56 -15.20 -5.60
N GLY A 109 -4.51 -14.67 -5.01
CA GLY A 109 -3.14 -15.15 -5.14
C GLY A 109 -2.48 -15.23 -3.78
N GLU A 110 -1.51 -16.13 -3.65
CA GLU A 110 -0.65 -16.20 -2.48
C GLU A 110 0.48 -15.19 -2.63
N VAL A 111 0.81 -14.55 -1.52
CA VAL A 111 1.91 -13.58 -1.42
C VAL A 111 2.88 -14.12 -0.39
N HIS A 112 4.15 -14.15 -0.72
CA HIS A 112 5.20 -14.64 0.16
C HIS A 112 6.22 -13.54 0.41
N HIS A 113 6.52 -13.29 1.66
CA HIS A 113 7.56 -12.38 2.11
C HIS A 113 8.03 -12.80 3.51
N PRO A 114 9.25 -12.49 3.94
CA PRO A 114 9.64 -12.59 5.34
C PRO A 114 8.88 -11.58 6.19
N GLU A 115 8.93 -11.71 7.50
CA GLU A 115 8.40 -10.70 8.42
C GLU A 115 8.98 -9.32 8.08
N TRP A 116 8.12 -8.30 8.14
CA TRP A 116 8.53 -6.93 7.86
C TRP A 116 9.40 -6.39 8.99
N PRO A 117 10.63 -5.93 8.69
CA PRO A 117 11.47 -5.26 9.69
C PRO A 117 10.91 -3.86 9.96
N VAL A 118 9.93 -3.80 10.85
CA VAL A 118 9.18 -2.57 11.14
C VAL A 118 9.88 -1.79 12.26
N GLU A 119 9.96 -0.49 12.08
CA GLU A 119 10.46 0.46 13.06
C GLU A 119 9.51 1.64 13.25
N ASN A 120 9.62 2.32 14.38
CA ASN A 120 8.90 3.55 14.63
C ASN A 120 9.25 4.62 13.59
N VAL A 121 8.31 5.52 13.35
CA VAL A 121 8.45 6.61 12.39
C VAL A 121 8.01 7.93 13.02
N THR A 122 8.76 8.98 12.76
CA THR A 122 8.25 10.34 12.88
C THR A 122 7.80 10.83 11.52
N PHE A 123 6.64 11.47 11.44
CA PHE A 123 6.12 11.95 10.17
C PHE A 123 5.35 13.25 10.31
N SER A 124 5.31 14.01 9.23
CA SER A 124 4.49 15.20 9.05
C SER A 124 3.67 15.05 7.78
N LEU A 125 2.38 15.20 7.88
CA LEU A 125 1.41 15.02 6.80
C LEU A 125 0.73 16.35 6.52
N SER A 126 1.19 17.07 5.50
CA SER A 126 0.67 18.40 5.12
C SER A 126 -0.57 18.30 4.23
N CYS A 127 -0.70 17.21 3.47
CA CYS A 127 -1.85 16.95 2.61
C CYS A 127 -2.09 15.45 2.49
N ASN A 128 -3.34 15.03 2.69
CA ASN A 128 -3.78 13.67 2.39
C ASN A 128 -5.24 13.67 1.88
N ARG A 129 -5.38 13.56 0.57
CA ARG A 129 -6.68 13.49 -0.11
C ARG A 129 -6.92 12.12 -0.77
N LEU A 130 -6.00 11.18 -0.59
CA LEU A 130 -6.06 9.87 -1.26
C LEU A 130 -7.36 9.12 -0.97
N LEU A 131 -7.83 9.15 0.27
CA LEU A 131 -9.03 8.46 0.70
C LEU A 131 -10.33 9.13 0.20
N GLN A 132 -10.29 10.43 -0.06
CA GLN A 132 -11.47 11.19 -0.53
C GLN A 132 -11.99 10.67 -1.88
N HIS A 133 -11.11 10.11 -2.72
CA HIS A 133 -11.49 9.51 -4.00
C HIS A 133 -12.38 8.27 -3.87
N PHE A 134 -12.44 7.72 -2.67
CA PHE A 134 -13.25 6.54 -2.33
C PHE A 134 -14.41 6.88 -1.39
N GLY A 135 -14.73 8.17 -1.24
CA GLY A 135 -15.81 8.63 -0.35
C GLY A 135 -15.48 8.51 1.14
N ILE A 136 -14.21 8.28 1.48
CA ILE A 136 -13.77 8.16 2.87
C ILE A 136 -13.28 9.54 3.33
N THR A 137 -13.93 10.10 4.35
CA THR A 137 -13.51 11.36 4.97
C THR A 137 -12.15 11.20 5.64
N HIS A 138 -11.35 12.25 5.55
CA HIS A 138 -10.04 12.26 6.19
C HIS A 138 -10.18 12.04 7.70
N GLN A 139 -9.41 11.07 8.20
CA GLN A 139 -9.20 10.84 9.62
C GLN A 139 -7.69 10.94 9.90
N PRO A 140 -7.27 11.35 11.10
CA PRO A 140 -5.89 11.20 11.52
C PRO A 140 -5.42 9.75 11.38
N ALA A 141 -4.12 9.54 11.19
CA ALA A 141 -3.57 8.20 11.20
C ALA A 141 -3.57 7.65 12.62
N ASP A 142 -4.20 6.49 12.81
CA ASP A 142 -4.20 5.78 14.10
C ASP A 142 -2.84 5.10 14.36
N LEU A 143 -2.16 4.70 13.28
CA LEU A 143 -0.87 4.03 13.32
C LEU A 143 -0.02 4.45 12.13
N ALA A 144 1.27 4.67 12.37
CA ALA A 144 2.28 4.82 11.34
C ALA A 144 3.53 4.06 11.72
N HIS A 145 4.15 3.41 10.75
CA HIS A 145 5.41 2.72 10.91
C HIS A 145 6.23 2.79 9.62
N TYR A 146 7.51 2.54 9.73
CA TYR A 146 8.46 2.49 8.64
C TYR A 146 9.05 1.09 8.50
N SER A 147 9.37 0.71 7.28
CA SER A 147 10.20 -0.46 7.00
C SER A 147 11.12 -0.15 5.83
N ARG A 148 12.32 -0.73 5.86
CA ARG A 148 13.25 -0.68 4.73
C ARG A 148 12.80 -1.52 3.55
N GLY A 149 11.75 -2.31 3.74
CA GLY A 149 11.20 -3.20 2.75
C GLY A 149 11.68 -4.65 2.89
N VAL A 150 10.98 -5.53 2.19
CA VAL A 150 11.30 -6.94 2.04
C VAL A 150 11.10 -7.36 0.60
N ASP A 151 11.75 -8.42 0.18
CA ASP A 151 11.47 -9.05 -1.10
C ASP A 151 10.12 -9.76 -1.02
N THR A 152 9.25 -9.45 -1.96
CA THR A 152 7.90 -9.99 -2.01
C THR A 152 7.67 -10.75 -3.31
N PHE A 153 7.15 -11.95 -3.21
CA PHE A 153 6.77 -12.78 -4.34
C PHE A 153 5.26 -13.02 -4.34
N ALA A 154 4.60 -12.75 -5.48
CA ALA A 154 3.19 -13.04 -5.68
C ALA A 154 3.00 -14.19 -6.66
N ALA A 155 2.32 -15.24 -6.22
CA ALA A 155 1.96 -16.37 -7.06
C ALA A 155 0.89 -15.97 -8.10
N PRO A 156 0.76 -16.70 -9.22
CA PRO A 156 -0.30 -16.47 -10.19
C PRO A 156 -1.69 -16.52 -9.54
N LEU A 157 -2.59 -15.63 -9.99
CA LEU A 157 -3.95 -15.59 -9.51
C LEU A 157 -4.73 -16.85 -9.89
N LYS A 158 -5.58 -17.30 -8.97
CA LYS A 158 -6.56 -18.35 -9.18
C LYS A 158 -7.96 -17.76 -9.08
N ALA A 159 -8.85 -18.11 -10.01
CA ALA A 159 -10.26 -17.76 -9.88
C ALA A 159 -10.82 -18.41 -8.60
N THR A 160 -11.61 -17.64 -7.89
CA THR A 160 -12.27 -18.15 -6.69
C THR A 160 -13.62 -18.72 -7.10
N ASN A 161 -13.74 -20.03 -7.13
CA ASN A 161 -15.05 -20.66 -7.25
C ASN A 161 -15.78 -20.46 -5.92
N ASP A 162 -17.03 -20.04 -5.99
CA ASP A 162 -17.92 -19.89 -4.82
C ASP A 162 -18.20 -21.21 -4.13
#